data_07c05c82e46d566fe5cee604fee4854a
#
_entry.id   07c05c82e46d566fe5cee604fee4854a
#
_cell.length_a   1.000
_cell.length_b   1.000
_cell.length_c   1.000
_cell.angle_alpha   90.00
_cell.angle_beta   90.00
_cell.angle_gamma   90.00
#
_symmetry.space_group_name_H-M   'P 1'
#
loop_
_entity.id
_entity.type
_entity.pdbx_description
1 polymer ?
#
loop_
_entity_poly.entity_id
_entity_poly.type
_entity_poly.pdbx_seq_one_letter_code
_entity_poly.pdbx_strand_id
1 'polypeptide(L)'
;MSARGVLAELLWAEKYRPRSLREIVNQEEIVKRLQVFVKEKNMPHLLFAGPPGTGKTTAAHALAHDLYGEDYRLYMLELNASDERGIDVIRTKVKEFARSKLPANVPFKIVLLDEADNMTADAQQALRRLMEMYVDVTRFILIANYPSKIIEPIQSRCAVFRFTQLKKEDVISRLKWICSNEKVVCDDRGLEAIYEVSEGDMRKAINILQAAAALGEVNVSNVYKVVGLATPAEIRALLKSALFEGDFLKARDNLRKLMVSYGLSGVDIIKQLHREIFSSEINMPEEMRVEIADYLGEIQFRLVEGADDEIQLSALLAKLVLLGKPLRQQAQAKPTKVK
;
A
#
# COMPACT_ATOMS: atom_id res chain seq x y z
N MET A 1 -9.42 -17.30 25.77
CA MET A 1 -8.89 -16.45 24.66
C MET A 1 -10.03 -15.54 24.18
N SER A 2 -9.82 -14.24 24.09
CA SER A 2 -10.88 -13.34 23.58
C SER A 2 -11.05 -13.56 22.08
N ALA A 3 -12.27 -13.27 21.54
CA ALA A 3 -12.54 -13.37 20.10
C ALA A 3 -11.53 -12.58 19.23
N ARG A 4 -10.98 -11.48 19.76
CA ARG A 4 -9.88 -10.73 19.13
C ARG A 4 -8.56 -11.51 19.04
N GLY A 5 -8.26 -12.38 20.02
CA GLY A 5 -7.06 -13.20 19.99
C GLY A 5 -7.11 -14.30 18.93
N VAL A 6 -8.26 -14.91 18.73
CA VAL A 6 -8.48 -15.95 17.70
C VAL A 6 -8.43 -15.34 16.29
N LEU A 7 -9.02 -14.16 16.08
CA LEU A 7 -8.96 -13.43 14.81
C LEU A 7 -7.54 -12.97 14.45
N ALA A 8 -6.74 -12.57 15.44
CA ALA A 8 -5.35 -12.16 15.21
C ALA A 8 -4.46 -13.36 14.80
N GLU A 9 -4.75 -14.57 15.26
CA GLU A 9 -4.07 -15.78 14.82
C GLU A 9 -4.48 -16.23 13.41
N LEU A 10 -5.70 -15.89 12.97
CA LEU A 10 -6.21 -16.22 11.65
C LEU A 10 -5.69 -15.30 10.54
N LEU A 11 -5.42 -14.03 10.84
CA LEU A 11 -4.93 -13.05 9.86
C LEU A 11 -3.41 -12.93 9.91
N TRP A 12 -2.72 -13.35 8.87
CA TRP A 12 -1.26 -13.32 8.82
C TRP A 12 -0.67 -11.92 8.99
N ALA A 13 -1.35 -10.89 8.48
CA ALA A 13 -0.91 -9.50 8.68
C ALA A 13 -0.86 -9.09 10.17
N GLU A 14 -1.71 -9.65 11.01
CA GLU A 14 -1.70 -9.42 12.46
C GLU A 14 -0.80 -10.43 13.21
N LYS A 15 -0.83 -11.71 12.82
CA LYS A 15 0.01 -12.77 13.38
C LYS A 15 1.51 -12.45 13.27
N TYR A 16 1.92 -11.92 12.12
CA TYR A 16 3.30 -11.57 11.81
C TYR A 16 3.63 -10.09 11.96
N ARG A 17 2.78 -9.33 12.66
CA ARG A 17 3.07 -7.94 12.98
C ARG A 17 4.28 -7.86 13.92
N PRO A 18 5.34 -7.11 13.60
CA PRO A 18 6.48 -6.87 14.49
C PRO A 18 6.05 -6.40 15.88
N ARG A 19 6.59 -7.04 16.90
CA ARG A 19 6.33 -6.69 18.32
C ARG A 19 7.42 -5.80 18.90
N SER A 20 8.62 -5.87 18.37
CA SER A 20 9.77 -5.05 18.77
C SER A 20 10.27 -4.21 17.60
N LEU A 21 10.89 -3.07 17.88
CA LEU A 21 11.54 -2.23 16.89
C LEU A 21 12.60 -2.98 16.07
N ARG A 22 13.24 -4.01 16.65
CA ARG A 22 14.25 -4.84 15.98
C ARG A 22 13.68 -5.71 14.86
N GLU A 23 12.38 -5.98 14.89
CA GLU A 23 11.70 -6.81 13.89
C GLU A 23 11.17 -6.00 12.71
N ILE A 24 11.24 -4.67 12.78
CA ILE A 24 10.77 -3.79 11.70
C ILE A 24 11.69 -3.93 10.50
N VAL A 25 11.08 -4.19 9.37
CA VAL A 25 11.76 -4.37 8.08
C VAL A 25 11.94 -3.02 7.39
N ASN A 26 13.13 -2.77 6.83
CA ASN A 26 13.43 -1.59 6.02
C ASN A 26 13.01 -0.28 6.74
N GLN A 27 13.65 0.32 7.54
CA GLN A 27 13.47 1.64 8.18
C GLN A 27 14.59 1.83 9.20
N GLU A 28 15.81 1.39 8.88
CA GLU A 28 16.92 1.27 9.82
C GLU A 28 17.21 2.59 10.56
N GLU A 29 17.20 3.72 9.85
CA GLU A 29 17.45 5.04 10.44
C GLU A 29 16.36 5.45 11.43
N ILE A 30 15.11 5.13 11.10
CA ILE A 30 13.96 5.36 11.98
C ILE A 30 14.09 4.49 13.23
N VAL A 31 14.34 3.19 13.03
CA VAL A 31 14.48 2.21 14.12
C VAL A 31 15.60 2.61 15.07
N LYS A 32 16.79 2.96 14.57
CA LYS A 32 17.91 3.44 15.38
C LYS A 32 17.53 4.64 16.25
N ARG A 33 16.86 5.63 15.68
CA ARG A 33 16.42 6.81 16.43
C ARG A 33 15.37 6.48 17.48
N LEU A 34 14.40 5.61 17.18
CA LEU A 34 13.39 5.18 18.13
C LEU A 34 14.00 4.34 19.28
N GLN A 35 15.00 3.52 19.01
CA GLN A 35 15.73 2.76 20.04
C GLN A 35 16.45 3.65 21.03
N VAL A 36 16.93 4.83 20.63
CA VAL A 36 17.49 5.83 21.53
C VAL A 36 16.44 6.28 22.56
N PHE A 37 15.20 6.57 22.11
CA PHE A 37 14.11 6.96 23.01
C PHE A 37 13.74 5.86 24.01
N VAL A 38 13.77 4.59 23.58
CA VAL A 38 13.57 3.46 24.48
C VAL A 38 14.66 3.39 25.55
N LYS A 39 15.93 3.56 25.16
CA LYS A 39 17.08 3.52 26.06
C LYS A 39 17.06 4.66 27.07
N GLU A 40 16.73 5.86 26.62
CA GLU A 40 16.69 7.07 27.45
C GLU A 40 15.41 7.19 28.28
N LYS A 41 14.40 6.34 28.00
CA LYS A 41 13.05 6.43 28.57
C LYS A 41 12.46 7.83 28.47
N ASN A 42 12.77 8.51 27.39
CA ASN A 42 12.29 9.88 27.10
C ASN A 42 12.18 10.07 25.58
N MET A 43 11.12 10.74 25.16
CA MET A 43 10.92 11.09 23.76
C MET A 43 10.11 12.39 23.62
N PRO A 44 10.26 13.15 22.53
CA PRO A 44 9.35 14.23 22.16
C PRO A 44 8.01 13.67 21.66
N HIS A 45 7.08 14.55 21.29
CA HIS A 45 5.97 14.12 20.44
C HIS A 45 6.50 13.67 19.09
N LEU A 46 5.86 12.67 18.45
CA LEU A 46 6.31 12.10 17.19
C LEU A 46 5.25 12.29 16.11
N LEU A 47 5.70 12.52 14.89
CA LEU A 47 4.89 12.49 13.69
C LEU A 47 5.47 11.45 12.73
N PHE A 48 4.76 10.35 12.54
CA PHE A 48 5.09 9.29 11.58
C PHE A 48 4.35 9.57 10.27
N ALA A 49 5.08 9.94 9.23
CA ALA A 49 4.53 10.33 7.95
C ALA A 49 5.06 9.42 6.83
N GLY A 50 4.21 9.09 5.86
CA GLY A 50 4.60 8.30 4.68
C GLY A 50 3.48 7.42 4.11
N PRO A 51 3.74 6.69 3.03
CA PRO A 51 2.74 5.87 2.34
C PRO A 51 2.09 4.81 3.25
N PRO A 52 0.89 4.31 2.91
CA PRO A 52 0.25 3.22 3.65
C PRO A 52 1.11 1.94 3.62
N GLY A 53 0.92 1.06 4.62
CA GLY A 53 1.59 -0.24 4.69
C GLY A 53 3.10 -0.23 4.93
N THR A 54 3.72 0.92 5.21
CA THR A 54 5.17 1.07 5.45
C THR A 54 5.60 0.82 6.90
N GLY A 55 4.66 0.44 7.77
CA GLY A 55 4.95 0.06 9.15
C GLY A 55 4.81 1.16 10.20
N LYS A 56 4.19 2.31 9.90
CA LYS A 56 4.02 3.45 10.84
C LYS A 56 3.33 3.05 12.14
N THR A 57 2.13 2.48 12.04
CA THR A 57 1.36 2.02 13.21
C THR A 57 2.07 0.89 13.94
N THR A 58 2.70 -0.03 13.18
CA THR A 58 3.52 -1.11 13.73
C THR A 58 4.70 -0.57 14.53
N ALA A 59 5.38 0.46 14.03
CA ALA A 59 6.50 1.10 14.73
C ALA A 59 6.05 1.78 16.04
N ALA A 60 4.87 2.39 16.06
CA ALA A 60 4.31 2.99 17.27
C ALA A 60 4.01 1.93 18.35
N HIS A 61 3.40 0.81 17.95
CA HIS A 61 3.16 -0.31 18.87
C HIS A 61 4.46 -0.98 19.34
N ALA A 62 5.41 -1.22 18.44
CA ALA A 62 6.71 -1.80 18.78
C ALA A 62 7.50 -0.90 19.73
N LEU A 63 7.47 0.42 19.53
CA LEU A 63 8.06 1.41 20.42
C LEU A 63 7.42 1.35 21.81
N ALA A 64 6.10 1.31 21.89
CA ALA A 64 5.39 1.21 23.17
C ALA A 64 5.68 -0.12 23.88
N HIS A 65 5.73 -1.23 23.13
CA HIS A 65 6.10 -2.55 23.67
C HIS A 65 7.54 -2.56 24.20
N ASP A 66 8.49 -1.99 23.46
CA ASP A 66 9.89 -1.93 23.92
C ASP A 66 10.08 -0.98 25.12
N LEU A 67 9.20 0.01 25.31
CA LEU A 67 9.20 0.92 26.48
C LEU A 67 8.57 0.29 27.73
N TYR A 68 7.46 -0.44 27.58
CA TYR A 68 6.60 -0.85 28.70
C TYR A 68 6.42 -2.37 28.84
N GLY A 69 6.94 -3.18 27.90
CA GLY A 69 6.77 -4.63 27.87
C GLY A 69 5.35 -5.04 27.46
N GLU A 70 4.92 -6.22 27.88
CA GLU A 70 3.63 -6.84 27.50
C GLU A 70 2.42 -5.99 27.92
N ASP A 71 2.52 -5.22 29.00
CA ASP A 71 1.45 -4.39 29.55
C ASP A 71 1.34 -3.00 28.86
N TYR A 72 2.06 -2.77 27.75
CA TYR A 72 2.12 -1.47 27.07
C TYR A 72 0.73 -0.87 26.77
N ARG A 73 -0.27 -1.72 26.56
CA ARG A 73 -1.65 -1.28 26.28
C ARG A 73 -2.32 -0.53 27.45
N LEU A 74 -1.82 -0.69 28.66
CA LEU A 74 -2.30 0.07 29.83
C LEU A 74 -1.80 1.53 29.79
N TYR A 75 -0.69 1.76 29.07
CA TYR A 75 0.00 3.05 29.02
C TYR A 75 -0.09 3.70 27.62
N MET A 76 -0.86 3.10 26.72
CA MET A 76 -1.08 3.59 25.36
C MET A 76 -2.57 3.66 25.04
N LEU A 77 -3.04 4.87 24.75
CA LEU A 77 -4.37 5.11 24.20
C LEU A 77 -4.26 5.24 22.68
N GLU A 78 -4.92 4.35 21.97
CA GLU A 78 -5.01 4.40 20.51
C GLU A 78 -6.37 4.93 20.08
N LEU A 79 -6.36 5.96 19.24
CA LEU A 79 -7.54 6.57 18.65
C LEU A 79 -7.37 6.66 17.13
N ASN A 80 -8.41 6.30 16.39
CA ASN A 80 -8.46 6.55 14.95
C ASN A 80 -9.16 7.88 14.70
N ALA A 81 -8.46 8.83 14.12
CA ALA A 81 -8.96 10.18 13.86
C ALA A 81 -10.07 10.22 12.79
N SER A 82 -10.21 9.17 11.97
CA SER A 82 -11.29 9.04 10.97
C SER A 82 -12.60 8.55 11.58
N ASP A 83 -12.55 7.71 12.61
CA ASP A 83 -13.72 7.16 13.28
C ASP A 83 -14.29 8.15 14.31
N GLU A 84 -13.40 8.89 14.95
CA GLU A 84 -13.73 9.86 16.00
C GLU A 84 -13.87 11.26 15.41
N ARG A 85 -14.87 11.47 14.54
CA ARG A 85 -15.08 12.72 13.79
C ARG A 85 -15.36 13.95 14.68
N GLY A 86 -15.63 13.77 15.96
CA GLY A 86 -15.89 14.83 16.92
C GLY A 86 -14.69 15.16 17.77
N ILE A 87 -14.21 16.42 17.71
CA ILE A 87 -13.14 16.94 18.57
C ILE A 87 -13.41 16.67 20.07
N ASP A 88 -14.67 16.68 20.49
CA ASP A 88 -15.05 16.48 21.89
C ASP A 88 -14.78 15.07 22.38
N VAL A 89 -14.89 14.05 21.51
CA VAL A 89 -14.60 12.66 21.87
C VAL A 89 -13.09 12.49 22.09
N ILE A 90 -12.27 12.97 21.15
CA ILE A 90 -10.80 12.94 21.29
C ILE A 90 -10.41 13.71 22.56
N ARG A 91 -10.97 14.90 22.76
CA ARG A 91 -10.66 15.75 23.89
C ARG A 91 -11.00 15.07 25.23
N THR A 92 -12.16 14.45 25.33
CA THR A 92 -12.62 13.76 26.55
C THR A 92 -11.76 12.55 26.85
N LYS A 93 -11.56 11.65 25.89
CA LYS A 93 -10.75 10.43 26.05
C LYS A 93 -9.29 10.74 26.40
N VAL A 94 -8.69 11.71 25.70
CA VAL A 94 -7.30 12.13 25.99
C VAL A 94 -7.20 12.72 27.38
N LYS A 95 -8.15 13.57 27.81
CA LYS A 95 -8.15 14.14 29.17
C LYS A 95 -8.26 13.06 30.25
N GLU A 96 -9.20 12.15 30.12
CA GLU A 96 -9.40 11.04 31.06
C GLU A 96 -8.15 10.18 31.15
N PHE A 97 -7.59 9.82 30.01
CA PHE A 97 -6.38 9.01 29.95
C PHE A 97 -5.17 9.75 30.54
N ALA A 98 -4.94 10.99 30.19
CA ALA A 98 -3.82 11.78 30.71
C ALA A 98 -3.90 11.98 32.23
N ARG A 99 -5.10 12.16 32.79
CA ARG A 99 -5.34 12.33 34.22
C ARG A 99 -5.32 11.04 35.04
N SER A 100 -5.45 9.88 34.41
CA SER A 100 -5.40 8.62 35.13
C SER A 100 -4.02 8.42 35.77
N LYS A 101 -3.98 7.69 36.88
CA LYS A 101 -2.74 7.48 37.68
C LYS A 101 -1.63 6.86 36.82
N LEU A 102 -0.45 7.43 36.91
CA LEU A 102 0.77 6.92 36.28
C LEU A 102 1.64 6.23 37.35
N PRO A 103 2.01 4.95 37.18
CA PRO A 103 2.95 4.30 38.09
C PRO A 103 4.33 4.98 38.07
N ALA A 104 5.03 4.98 39.21
CA ALA A 104 6.31 5.68 39.36
C ALA A 104 7.42 5.15 38.42
N ASN A 105 7.33 3.92 37.96
CA ASN A 105 8.28 3.29 37.04
C ASN A 105 7.99 3.57 35.56
N VAL A 106 6.86 4.22 35.24
CA VAL A 106 6.44 4.55 33.86
C VAL A 106 6.72 6.03 33.63
N PRO A 107 7.58 6.42 32.68
CA PRO A 107 8.01 7.80 32.53
C PRO A 107 6.91 8.72 31.98
N PHE A 108 6.06 8.23 31.10
CA PHE A 108 4.93 8.95 30.48
C PHE A 108 3.95 7.96 29.87
N LYS A 109 2.79 8.44 29.45
CA LYS A 109 1.82 7.69 28.65
C LYS A 109 1.94 8.02 27.17
N ILE A 110 1.45 7.16 26.31
CA ILE A 110 1.42 7.40 24.86
C ILE A 110 -0.04 7.57 24.40
N VAL A 111 -0.31 8.62 23.65
CA VAL A 111 -1.54 8.76 22.86
C VAL A 111 -1.17 8.63 21.40
N LEU A 112 -1.63 7.54 20.79
CA LEU A 112 -1.49 7.28 19.36
C LEU A 112 -2.74 7.78 18.65
N LEU A 113 -2.55 8.68 17.68
CA LEU A 113 -3.60 9.15 16.78
C LEU A 113 -3.28 8.66 15.38
N ASP A 114 -3.97 7.60 14.96
CA ASP A 114 -3.84 7.08 13.59
C ASP A 114 -4.74 7.88 12.63
N GLU A 115 -4.32 7.99 11.38
CA GLU A 115 -4.99 8.78 10.34
C GLU A 115 -5.20 10.27 10.73
N ALA A 116 -4.23 10.87 11.43
CA ALA A 116 -4.32 12.24 11.93
C ALA A 116 -4.53 13.29 10.82
N ASP A 117 -4.16 12.98 9.59
CA ASP A 117 -4.38 13.79 8.39
C ASP A 117 -5.87 13.84 7.96
N ASN A 118 -6.75 13.06 8.56
CA ASN A 118 -8.21 13.14 8.37
C ASN A 118 -8.92 14.04 9.38
N MET A 119 -8.18 14.60 10.36
CA MET A 119 -8.73 15.56 11.33
C MET A 119 -9.04 16.90 10.66
N THR A 120 -10.14 17.52 11.08
CA THR A 120 -10.44 18.91 10.71
C THR A 120 -9.43 19.89 11.31
N ALA A 121 -9.28 21.09 10.73
CA ALA A 121 -8.38 22.11 11.23
C ALA A 121 -8.68 22.47 12.69
N ASP A 122 -9.94 22.58 13.07
CA ASP A 122 -10.37 22.89 14.46
C ASP A 122 -9.98 21.76 15.41
N ALA A 123 -10.13 20.51 15.00
CA ALA A 123 -9.72 19.35 15.78
C ALA A 123 -8.19 19.33 15.99
N GLN A 124 -7.42 19.67 14.97
CA GLN A 124 -5.96 19.79 15.08
C GLN A 124 -5.54 20.95 16.01
N GLN A 125 -6.23 22.09 15.98
CA GLN A 125 -5.96 23.21 16.90
C GLN A 125 -6.23 22.84 18.35
N ALA A 126 -7.29 22.10 18.61
CA ALA A 126 -7.56 21.62 19.96
C ALA A 126 -6.59 20.52 20.41
N LEU A 127 -6.17 19.63 19.51
CA LEU A 127 -5.14 18.64 19.78
C LEU A 127 -3.82 19.34 20.17
N ARG A 128 -3.42 20.41 19.46
CA ARG A 128 -2.25 21.21 19.83
C ARG A 128 -2.30 21.66 21.29
N ARG A 129 -3.46 22.18 21.74
CA ARG A 129 -3.64 22.62 23.15
C ARG A 129 -3.52 21.45 24.13
N LEU A 130 -4.01 20.27 23.78
CA LEU A 130 -3.88 19.06 24.61
C LEU A 130 -2.40 18.60 24.68
N MET A 131 -1.67 18.66 23.58
CA MET A 131 -0.24 18.35 23.55
C MET A 131 0.56 19.27 24.49
N GLU A 132 0.26 20.58 24.50
CA GLU A 132 0.87 21.55 25.40
C GLU A 132 0.48 21.32 26.88
N MET A 133 -0.80 21.03 27.12
CA MET A 133 -1.34 20.89 28.48
C MET A 133 -0.84 19.64 29.20
N TYR A 134 -0.58 18.55 28.48
CA TYR A 134 -0.22 17.25 29.07
C TYR A 134 1.19 16.79 28.74
N VAL A 135 2.08 17.70 28.30
CA VAL A 135 3.45 17.38 27.90
C VAL A 135 4.27 16.67 29.01
N ASP A 136 3.99 16.95 30.28
CA ASP A 136 4.73 16.35 31.40
C ASP A 136 4.42 14.86 31.60
N VAL A 137 3.21 14.43 31.25
CA VAL A 137 2.72 13.07 31.54
C VAL A 137 2.36 12.25 30.30
N THR A 138 2.31 12.88 29.13
CA THR A 138 1.84 12.22 27.90
C THR A 138 2.69 12.62 26.71
N ARG A 139 3.00 11.62 25.86
CA ARG A 139 3.60 11.83 24.53
C ARG A 139 2.60 11.45 23.45
N PHE A 140 2.53 12.27 22.44
CA PHE A 140 1.66 12.02 21.28
C PHE A 140 2.47 11.43 20.14
N ILE A 141 1.94 10.39 19.52
CA ILE A 141 2.40 9.82 18.26
C ILE A 141 1.30 10.03 17.24
N LEU A 142 1.54 10.88 16.26
CA LEU A 142 0.61 11.15 15.16
C LEU A 142 1.04 10.35 13.95
N ILE A 143 0.10 9.68 13.29
CA ILE A 143 0.35 8.95 12.05
C ILE A 143 -0.43 9.65 10.94
N ALA A 144 0.27 9.95 9.84
CA ALA A 144 -0.31 10.60 8.69
C ALA A 144 0.23 10.01 7.38
N ASN A 145 -0.63 9.80 6.41
CA ASN A 145 -0.19 9.47 5.06
C ASN A 145 0.27 10.73 4.32
N TYR A 146 -0.40 11.84 4.55
CA TYR A 146 -0.13 13.15 3.94
C TYR A 146 0.26 14.18 5.01
N PRO A 147 1.56 14.34 5.33
CA PRO A 147 2.00 15.27 6.37
C PRO A 147 1.63 16.73 6.09
N SER A 148 1.43 17.10 4.83
CA SER A 148 0.98 18.44 4.42
C SER A 148 -0.42 18.80 4.95
N LYS A 149 -1.24 17.82 5.32
CA LYS A 149 -2.55 18.04 5.94
C LYS A 149 -2.47 18.30 7.46
N ILE A 150 -1.32 18.08 8.07
CA ILE A 150 -1.09 18.40 9.49
C ILE A 150 -0.66 19.86 9.60
N ILE A 151 -1.34 20.63 10.45
CA ILE A 151 -1.03 22.06 10.63
C ILE A 151 0.41 22.27 11.16
N GLU A 152 1.07 23.33 10.70
CA GLU A 152 2.44 23.64 11.07
C GLU A 152 2.67 23.73 12.60
N PRO A 153 1.76 24.32 13.41
CA PRO A 153 1.93 24.35 14.87
C PRO A 153 2.02 22.98 15.55
N ILE A 154 1.45 21.93 14.97
CA ILE A 154 1.63 20.55 15.44
C ILE A 154 2.95 19.98 14.93
N GLN A 155 3.25 20.17 13.65
CA GLN A 155 4.50 19.66 13.07
C GLN A 155 5.74 20.21 13.80
N SER A 156 5.75 21.49 14.16
CA SER A 156 6.87 22.12 14.89
C SER A 156 7.09 21.57 16.30
N ARG A 157 6.09 20.90 16.88
CA ARG A 157 6.17 20.26 18.21
C ARG A 157 6.53 18.78 18.16
N CYS A 158 6.62 18.22 16.97
CA CYS A 158 6.89 16.80 16.77
C CYS A 158 8.26 16.56 16.15
N ALA A 159 8.94 15.50 16.57
CA ALA A 159 10.02 14.94 15.78
C ALA A 159 9.39 14.15 14.62
N VAL A 160 9.69 14.59 13.39
CA VAL A 160 9.12 14.00 12.19
C VAL A 160 9.96 12.81 11.73
N PHE A 161 9.30 11.68 11.50
CA PHE A 161 9.85 10.43 10.94
C PHE A 161 9.17 10.14 9.61
N ARG A 162 9.97 10.16 8.54
CA ARG A 162 9.46 9.93 7.18
C ARG A 162 9.68 8.47 6.78
N PHE A 163 8.63 7.69 6.86
CA PHE A 163 8.60 6.31 6.38
C PHE A 163 8.60 6.30 4.86
N THR A 164 9.46 5.49 4.28
CA THR A 164 9.56 5.31 2.83
C THR A 164 8.92 3.99 2.41
N GLN A 165 8.60 3.89 1.13
CA GLN A 165 8.14 2.64 0.53
C GLN A 165 9.17 1.53 0.76
N LEU A 166 8.68 0.32 1.05
CA LEU A 166 9.56 -0.80 1.34
C LEU A 166 10.25 -1.30 0.06
N LYS A 167 11.53 -1.67 0.18
CA LYS A 167 12.30 -2.20 -0.94
C LYS A 167 11.84 -3.61 -1.31
N LYS A 168 11.98 -3.95 -2.59
CA LYS A 168 11.56 -5.26 -3.14
C LYS A 168 12.20 -6.42 -2.38
N GLU A 169 13.49 -6.33 -2.13
CA GLU A 169 14.28 -7.37 -1.48
C GLU A 169 13.80 -7.65 -0.06
N ASP A 170 13.48 -6.59 0.68
CA ASP A 170 13.04 -6.67 2.07
C ASP A 170 11.62 -7.25 2.17
N VAL A 171 10.72 -6.83 1.28
CA VAL A 171 9.37 -7.39 1.22
C VAL A 171 9.42 -8.87 0.86
N ILE A 172 10.15 -9.25 -0.18
CA ILE A 172 10.28 -10.66 -0.61
C ILE A 172 10.90 -11.50 0.50
N SER A 173 11.94 -11.01 1.18
CA SER A 173 12.57 -11.71 2.30
C SER A 173 11.56 -11.96 3.44
N ARG A 174 10.75 -10.95 3.78
CA ARG A 174 9.71 -11.11 4.80
C ARG A 174 8.63 -12.10 4.39
N LEU A 175 8.19 -12.06 3.13
CA LEU A 175 7.20 -13.01 2.61
C LEU A 175 7.76 -14.44 2.60
N LYS A 176 9.00 -14.67 2.19
CA LYS A 176 9.69 -15.99 2.25
C LYS A 176 9.74 -16.53 3.68
N TRP A 177 10.06 -15.67 4.63
CA TRP A 177 10.08 -16.04 6.04
C TRP A 177 8.70 -16.47 6.54
N ILE A 178 7.62 -15.76 6.13
CA ILE A 178 6.23 -16.14 6.45
C ILE A 178 5.87 -17.47 5.80
N CYS A 179 6.19 -17.67 4.50
CA CYS A 179 5.95 -18.95 3.81
C CYS A 179 6.58 -20.12 4.54
N SER A 180 7.82 -19.96 5.01
CA SER A 180 8.53 -21.00 5.74
C SER A 180 7.85 -21.34 7.07
N ASN A 181 7.35 -20.34 7.81
CA ASN A 181 6.64 -20.54 9.07
C ASN A 181 5.27 -21.20 8.86
N GLU A 182 4.55 -20.86 7.80
CA GLU A 182 3.24 -21.42 7.46
C GLU A 182 3.34 -22.72 6.65
N LYS A 183 4.57 -23.15 6.28
CA LYS A 183 4.84 -24.34 5.46
C LYS A 183 4.11 -24.31 4.09
N VAL A 184 4.04 -23.12 3.49
CA VAL A 184 3.43 -22.89 2.18
C VAL A 184 4.49 -22.93 1.10
N VAL A 185 4.19 -23.60 0.00
CA VAL A 185 5.04 -23.62 -1.20
C VAL A 185 4.88 -22.30 -1.93
N CYS A 186 5.99 -21.56 -2.08
CA CYS A 186 6.02 -20.26 -2.72
C CYS A 186 7.07 -20.26 -3.84
N ASP A 187 6.64 -19.88 -5.06
CA ASP A 187 7.53 -19.61 -6.18
C ASP A 187 8.10 -18.19 -6.07
N ASP A 188 9.37 -18.01 -6.39
CA ASP A 188 10.02 -16.70 -6.37
C ASP A 188 9.31 -15.69 -7.28
N ARG A 189 8.84 -16.11 -8.46
CA ARG A 189 8.06 -15.27 -9.37
C ARG A 189 6.69 -14.89 -8.78
N GLY A 190 6.08 -15.79 -8.01
CA GLY A 190 4.84 -15.49 -7.27
C GLY A 190 5.05 -14.42 -6.20
N LEU A 191 6.16 -14.48 -5.46
CA LEU A 191 6.50 -13.45 -4.48
C LEU A 191 6.84 -12.10 -5.12
N GLU A 192 7.51 -12.10 -6.28
CA GLU A 192 7.73 -10.88 -7.06
C GLU A 192 6.40 -10.28 -7.54
N ALA A 193 5.47 -11.10 -8.03
CA ALA A 193 4.15 -10.65 -8.43
C ALA A 193 3.38 -10.02 -7.25
N ILE A 194 3.49 -10.60 -6.03
CA ILE A 194 2.91 -9.99 -4.83
C ILE A 194 3.50 -8.60 -4.58
N TYR A 195 4.82 -8.43 -4.69
CA TYR A 195 5.46 -7.12 -4.52
C TYR A 195 4.96 -6.10 -5.55
N GLU A 196 4.89 -6.48 -6.82
CA GLU A 196 4.41 -5.62 -7.91
C GLU A 196 2.99 -5.12 -7.68
N VAL A 197 2.10 -6.02 -7.23
CA VAL A 197 0.68 -5.68 -6.99
C VAL A 197 0.48 -4.92 -5.68
N SER A 198 1.30 -5.20 -4.66
CA SER A 198 1.22 -4.51 -3.36
C SER A 198 1.89 -3.15 -3.35
N GLU A 199 2.78 -2.88 -4.33
CA GLU A 199 3.49 -1.59 -4.46
C GLU A 199 4.27 -1.21 -3.18
N GLY A 200 4.84 -2.21 -2.50
CA GLY A 200 5.60 -2.02 -1.28
C GLY A 200 4.77 -1.81 0.00
N ASP A 201 3.45 -2.00 -0.07
CA ASP A 201 2.58 -2.10 1.11
C ASP A 201 2.67 -3.51 1.71
N MET A 202 3.34 -3.65 2.87
CA MET A 202 3.54 -4.94 3.53
C MET A 202 2.24 -5.59 3.99
N ARG A 203 1.26 -4.81 4.45
CA ARG A 203 -0.04 -5.35 4.90
C ARG A 203 -0.78 -5.96 3.72
N LYS A 204 -0.85 -5.23 2.60
CA LYS A 204 -1.43 -5.72 1.35
C LYS A 204 -0.68 -6.95 0.83
N ALA A 205 0.66 -6.94 0.86
CA ALA A 205 1.49 -8.06 0.43
C ALA A 205 1.20 -9.34 1.23
N ILE A 206 1.13 -9.25 2.56
CA ILE A 206 0.85 -10.40 3.43
C ILE A 206 -0.59 -10.91 3.22
N ASN A 207 -1.57 -10.03 3.04
CA ASN A 207 -2.94 -10.43 2.77
C ASN A 207 -3.07 -11.16 1.43
N ILE A 208 -2.38 -10.68 0.39
CA ILE A 208 -2.34 -11.36 -0.92
C ILE A 208 -1.64 -12.71 -0.79
N LEU A 209 -0.52 -12.78 -0.04
CA LEU A 209 0.19 -14.03 0.23
C LEU A 209 -0.74 -15.06 0.88
N GLN A 210 -1.45 -14.68 1.94
CA GLN A 210 -2.38 -15.55 2.65
C GLN A 210 -3.50 -16.04 1.74
N ALA A 211 -4.08 -15.15 0.94
CA ALA A 211 -5.17 -15.51 0.03
C ALA A 211 -4.69 -16.41 -1.12
N ALA A 212 -3.49 -16.18 -1.68
CA ALA A 212 -2.90 -17.05 -2.69
C ALA A 212 -2.55 -18.43 -2.12
N ALA A 213 -2.02 -18.49 -0.89
CA ALA A 213 -1.74 -19.74 -0.19
C ALA A 213 -3.00 -20.61 0.01
N ALA A 214 -4.16 -19.99 0.24
CA ALA A 214 -5.44 -20.70 0.35
C ALA A 214 -5.88 -21.36 -0.95
N LEU A 215 -5.34 -20.97 -2.11
CA LEU A 215 -5.54 -21.63 -3.40
C LEU A 215 -4.54 -22.77 -3.66
N GLY A 216 -3.59 -23.00 -2.75
CA GLY A 216 -2.55 -24.02 -2.82
C GLY A 216 -1.15 -23.41 -2.88
N GLU A 217 -0.50 -23.42 -4.04
CA GLU A 217 0.82 -22.85 -4.23
C GLU A 217 0.75 -21.34 -4.51
N VAL A 218 1.72 -20.58 -3.96
CA VAL A 218 1.87 -19.15 -4.25
C VAL A 218 2.69 -18.97 -5.52
N ASN A 219 2.02 -18.89 -6.64
CA ASN A 219 2.58 -18.65 -7.97
C ASN A 219 1.92 -17.42 -8.62
N VAL A 220 2.46 -16.97 -9.75
CA VAL A 220 1.98 -15.78 -10.47
C VAL A 220 0.48 -15.85 -10.76
N SER A 221 -0.01 -17.01 -11.28
CA SER A 221 -1.41 -17.18 -11.66
C SER A 221 -2.35 -17.02 -10.46
N ASN A 222 -2.04 -17.67 -9.33
CA ASN A 222 -2.85 -17.59 -8.11
C ASN A 222 -2.83 -16.19 -7.48
N VAL A 223 -1.69 -15.50 -7.54
CA VAL A 223 -1.56 -14.11 -7.05
C VAL A 223 -2.49 -13.18 -7.84
N TYR A 224 -2.42 -13.20 -9.16
CA TYR A 224 -3.27 -12.34 -10.00
C TYR A 224 -4.74 -12.70 -9.90
N LYS A 225 -5.06 -14.00 -9.80
CA LYS A 225 -6.42 -14.48 -9.59
C LYS A 225 -7.04 -13.98 -8.28
N VAL A 226 -6.28 -14.00 -7.18
CA VAL A 226 -6.74 -13.53 -5.87
C VAL A 226 -7.00 -12.04 -5.85
N VAL A 227 -6.16 -11.28 -6.55
CA VAL A 227 -6.30 -9.82 -6.61
C VAL A 227 -7.38 -9.40 -7.60
N GLY A 228 -7.86 -10.33 -8.43
CA GLY A 228 -8.82 -10.02 -9.50
C GLY A 228 -8.20 -9.16 -10.59
N LEU A 229 -6.94 -9.39 -10.93
CA LEU A 229 -6.24 -8.71 -12.02
C LEU A 229 -5.85 -9.71 -13.11
N ALA A 230 -5.77 -9.23 -14.35
CA ALA A 230 -5.19 -10.03 -15.43
C ALA A 230 -3.67 -10.13 -15.24
N THR A 231 -3.10 -11.25 -15.66
CA THR A 231 -1.64 -11.39 -15.64
C THR A 231 -0.99 -10.45 -16.66
N PRO A 232 0.26 -10.01 -16.44
CA PRO A 232 0.99 -9.21 -17.44
C PRO A 232 1.03 -9.88 -18.83
N ALA A 233 1.15 -11.20 -18.87
CA ALA A 233 1.14 -11.96 -20.12
C ALA A 233 -0.19 -11.83 -20.90
N GLU A 234 -1.33 -11.83 -20.22
CA GLU A 234 -2.64 -11.66 -20.84
C GLU A 234 -2.83 -10.22 -21.36
N ILE A 235 -2.40 -9.22 -20.60
CA ILE A 235 -2.43 -7.81 -21.05
C ILE A 235 -1.51 -7.62 -22.26
N ARG A 236 -0.31 -8.23 -22.26
CA ARG A 236 0.58 -8.22 -23.42
C ARG A 236 -0.02 -8.93 -24.63
N ALA A 237 -0.74 -10.02 -24.42
CA ALA A 237 -1.46 -10.71 -25.51
C ALA A 237 -2.56 -9.83 -26.12
N LEU A 238 -3.27 -9.06 -25.28
CA LEU A 238 -4.26 -8.07 -25.74
C LEU A 238 -3.58 -6.97 -26.59
N LEU A 239 -2.50 -6.36 -26.09
CA LEU A 239 -1.73 -5.35 -26.83
C LEU A 239 -1.14 -5.90 -28.12
N LYS A 240 -0.63 -7.15 -28.10
CA LYS A 240 -0.08 -7.81 -29.29
C LYS A 240 -1.14 -8.00 -30.37
N SER A 241 -2.33 -8.48 -30.02
CA SER A 241 -3.41 -8.64 -31.00
C SER A 241 -3.85 -7.33 -31.63
N ALA A 242 -3.88 -6.23 -30.86
CA ALA A 242 -4.26 -4.90 -31.37
C ALA A 242 -3.13 -4.23 -32.18
N LEU A 243 -1.94 -4.06 -31.59
CA LEU A 243 -0.84 -3.27 -32.18
C LEU A 243 -0.10 -4.03 -33.29
N PHE A 244 0.31 -5.30 -33.01
CA PHE A 244 1.22 -6.03 -33.89
C PHE A 244 0.51 -6.94 -34.88
N GLU A 245 -0.61 -7.55 -34.49
CA GLU A 245 -1.40 -8.39 -35.42
C GLU A 245 -2.44 -7.54 -36.19
N GLY A 246 -2.96 -6.48 -35.58
CA GLY A 246 -3.96 -5.60 -36.18
C GLY A 246 -5.35 -6.23 -36.25
N ASP A 247 -5.56 -7.27 -35.46
CA ASP A 247 -6.81 -8.02 -35.42
C ASP A 247 -7.71 -7.44 -34.31
N PHE A 248 -8.59 -6.52 -34.72
CA PHE A 248 -9.53 -5.86 -33.81
C PHE A 248 -10.50 -6.84 -33.13
N LEU A 249 -11.03 -7.80 -33.88
CA LEU A 249 -12.01 -8.74 -33.33
C LEU A 249 -11.39 -9.64 -32.30
N LYS A 250 -10.21 -10.17 -32.58
CA LYS A 250 -9.44 -10.97 -31.64
C LYS A 250 -9.05 -10.19 -30.38
N ALA A 251 -8.63 -8.94 -30.54
CA ALA A 251 -8.32 -8.06 -29.41
C ALA A 251 -9.56 -7.79 -28.55
N ARG A 252 -10.72 -7.55 -29.18
CA ARG A 252 -12.00 -7.36 -28.48
C ARG A 252 -12.45 -8.61 -27.73
N ASP A 253 -12.29 -9.80 -28.32
CA ASP A 253 -12.61 -11.06 -27.67
C ASP A 253 -11.70 -11.32 -26.46
N ASN A 254 -10.40 -11.03 -26.59
CA ASN A 254 -9.45 -11.11 -25.47
C ASN A 254 -9.84 -10.15 -24.35
N LEU A 255 -10.15 -8.90 -24.66
CA LEU A 255 -10.63 -7.91 -23.69
C LEU A 255 -11.85 -8.41 -22.93
N ARG A 256 -12.87 -8.90 -23.66
CA ARG A 256 -14.12 -9.39 -23.07
C ARG A 256 -13.89 -10.60 -22.15
N LYS A 257 -12.99 -11.51 -22.54
CA LYS A 257 -12.57 -12.63 -21.68
C LYS A 257 -11.96 -12.14 -20.38
N LEU A 258 -11.06 -11.12 -20.42
CA LEU A 258 -10.45 -10.56 -19.22
C LEU A 258 -11.50 -9.92 -18.30
N MET A 259 -12.40 -9.11 -18.85
CA MET A 259 -13.46 -8.46 -18.08
C MET A 259 -14.38 -9.50 -17.40
N VAL A 260 -14.79 -10.53 -18.12
CA VAL A 260 -15.70 -11.57 -17.59
C VAL A 260 -14.98 -12.51 -16.60
N SER A 261 -13.77 -12.97 -16.94
CA SER A 261 -13.05 -13.98 -16.14
C SER A 261 -12.53 -13.44 -14.81
N TYR A 262 -12.13 -12.18 -14.77
CA TYR A 262 -11.55 -11.52 -13.58
C TYR A 262 -12.48 -10.47 -12.95
N GLY A 263 -13.61 -10.17 -13.57
CA GLY A 263 -14.51 -9.09 -13.10
C GLY A 263 -13.89 -7.70 -13.20
N LEU A 264 -12.97 -7.47 -14.14
CA LEU A 264 -12.24 -6.22 -14.29
C LEU A 264 -13.13 -5.10 -14.79
N SER A 265 -13.03 -3.92 -14.14
CA SER A 265 -13.60 -2.69 -14.67
C SER A 265 -12.76 -2.12 -15.81
N GLY A 266 -13.34 -1.21 -16.59
CA GLY A 266 -12.60 -0.49 -17.62
C GLY A 266 -11.39 0.26 -17.06
N VAL A 267 -11.53 0.85 -15.88
CA VAL A 267 -10.44 1.57 -15.21
C VAL A 267 -9.29 0.62 -14.82
N ASP A 268 -9.59 -0.61 -14.38
CA ASP A 268 -8.56 -1.60 -14.05
C ASP A 268 -7.78 -2.03 -15.29
N ILE A 269 -8.48 -2.25 -16.41
CA ILE A 269 -7.84 -2.56 -17.71
C ILE A 269 -6.92 -1.41 -18.15
N ILE A 270 -7.38 -0.16 -18.08
CA ILE A 270 -6.58 1.01 -18.46
C ILE A 270 -5.29 1.10 -17.62
N LYS A 271 -5.37 0.93 -16.30
CA LYS A 271 -4.19 0.94 -15.41
C LYS A 271 -3.20 -0.17 -15.75
N GLN A 272 -3.68 -1.36 -16.06
CA GLN A 272 -2.81 -2.48 -16.44
C GLN A 272 -2.19 -2.26 -17.82
N LEU A 273 -2.94 -1.77 -18.81
CA LEU A 273 -2.42 -1.39 -20.12
C LEU A 273 -1.35 -0.30 -20.00
N HIS A 274 -1.60 0.75 -19.20
CA HIS A 274 -0.63 1.81 -18.95
C HIS A 274 0.68 1.24 -18.39
N ARG A 275 0.62 0.33 -17.43
CA ARG A 275 1.83 -0.31 -16.87
C ARG A 275 2.59 -1.10 -17.93
N GLU A 276 1.89 -1.88 -18.75
CA GLU A 276 2.51 -2.76 -19.76
C GLU A 276 3.13 -1.98 -20.94
N ILE A 277 2.56 -0.87 -21.38
CA ILE A 277 3.16 -0.07 -22.47
C ILE A 277 4.52 0.54 -22.08
N PHE A 278 4.80 0.71 -20.79
CA PHE A 278 6.09 1.17 -20.29
C PHE A 278 7.03 0.03 -19.87
N SER A 279 6.59 -1.23 -19.96
CA SER A 279 7.45 -2.38 -19.70
C SER A 279 8.49 -2.55 -20.81
N SER A 280 9.64 -3.14 -20.47
CA SER A 280 10.68 -3.49 -21.45
C SER A 280 10.29 -4.64 -22.39
N GLU A 281 9.23 -5.37 -22.06
CA GLU A 281 8.74 -6.53 -22.80
C GLU A 281 8.05 -6.17 -24.13
N ILE A 282 7.57 -4.92 -24.25
CA ILE A 282 6.91 -4.45 -25.47
C ILE A 282 7.83 -3.50 -26.22
N ASN A 283 8.34 -3.98 -27.35
CA ASN A 283 9.19 -3.18 -28.22
C ASN A 283 8.36 -2.30 -29.16
N MET A 284 8.26 -1.01 -28.85
CA MET A 284 7.59 -0.01 -29.69
C MET A 284 8.33 1.33 -29.64
N PRO A 285 8.20 2.18 -30.67
CA PRO A 285 8.79 3.53 -30.68
C PRO A 285 8.28 4.39 -29.51
N GLU A 286 9.14 5.28 -29.01
CA GLU A 286 8.80 6.18 -27.87
C GLU A 286 7.61 7.08 -28.21
N GLU A 287 7.60 7.65 -29.43
CA GLU A 287 6.50 8.50 -29.91
C GLU A 287 5.14 7.79 -29.81
N MET A 288 5.10 6.51 -30.17
CA MET A 288 3.89 5.68 -30.07
C MET A 288 3.49 5.46 -28.62
N ARG A 289 4.45 5.27 -27.70
CA ARG A 289 4.17 5.15 -26.27
C ARG A 289 3.52 6.41 -25.73
N VAL A 290 4.03 7.58 -26.13
CA VAL A 290 3.49 8.88 -25.73
C VAL A 290 2.04 9.03 -26.23
N GLU A 291 1.78 8.73 -27.51
CA GLU A 291 0.43 8.83 -28.07
C GLU A 291 -0.55 7.86 -27.39
N ILE A 292 -0.12 6.63 -27.08
CA ILE A 292 -0.96 5.67 -26.37
C ILE A 292 -1.21 6.14 -24.93
N ALA A 293 -0.20 6.65 -24.22
CA ALA A 293 -0.35 7.13 -22.86
C ALA A 293 -1.33 8.29 -22.75
N ASP A 294 -1.27 9.25 -23.68
CA ASP A 294 -2.20 10.37 -23.76
C ASP A 294 -3.64 9.88 -23.95
N TYR A 295 -3.84 8.97 -24.91
CA TYR A 295 -5.16 8.41 -25.18
C TYR A 295 -5.70 7.55 -24.00
N LEU A 296 -4.84 6.81 -23.30
CA LEU A 296 -5.22 6.08 -22.07
C LEU A 296 -5.70 7.06 -20.99
N GLY A 297 -5.05 8.21 -20.83
CA GLY A 297 -5.47 9.25 -19.90
C GLY A 297 -6.85 9.79 -20.23
N GLU A 298 -7.13 10.05 -21.51
CA GLU A 298 -8.45 10.52 -21.98
C GLU A 298 -9.55 9.48 -21.73
N ILE A 299 -9.29 8.22 -22.04
CA ILE A 299 -10.26 7.13 -21.78
C ILE A 299 -10.49 6.95 -20.29
N GLN A 300 -9.44 6.99 -19.47
CA GLN A 300 -9.60 6.90 -18.01
C GLN A 300 -10.50 8.00 -17.46
N PHE A 301 -10.30 9.23 -17.91
CA PHE A 301 -11.16 10.36 -17.51
C PHE A 301 -12.62 10.09 -17.85
N ARG A 302 -12.93 9.66 -19.09
CA ARG A 302 -14.29 9.33 -19.52
C ARG A 302 -14.93 8.21 -18.70
N LEU A 303 -14.16 7.16 -18.38
CA LEU A 303 -14.64 6.04 -17.57
C LEU A 303 -14.98 6.47 -16.14
N VAL A 304 -14.16 7.35 -15.55
CA VAL A 304 -14.41 7.89 -14.21
C VAL A 304 -15.65 8.78 -14.19
N GLU A 305 -15.93 9.50 -15.28
CA GLU A 305 -17.14 10.31 -15.45
C GLU A 305 -18.41 9.46 -15.76
N GLY A 306 -18.27 8.13 -15.82
CA GLY A 306 -19.40 7.20 -15.95
C GLY A 306 -19.72 6.77 -17.39
N ALA A 307 -18.78 6.89 -18.31
CA ALA A 307 -18.93 6.34 -19.66
C ALA A 307 -18.91 4.81 -19.63
N ASP A 308 -19.58 4.17 -20.60
CA ASP A 308 -19.65 2.73 -20.73
C ASP A 308 -18.29 2.08 -21.01
N ASP A 309 -17.91 1.11 -20.17
CA ASP A 309 -16.60 0.44 -20.21
C ASP A 309 -16.35 -0.25 -21.55
N GLU A 310 -17.33 -1.01 -22.08
CA GLU A 310 -17.15 -1.79 -23.30
C GLU A 310 -16.98 -0.90 -24.53
N ILE A 311 -17.71 0.23 -24.59
CA ILE A 311 -17.62 1.20 -25.68
C ILE A 311 -16.27 1.89 -25.65
N GLN A 312 -15.84 2.43 -24.50
CA GLN A 312 -14.58 3.17 -24.38
C GLN A 312 -13.37 2.28 -24.65
N LEU A 313 -13.35 1.05 -24.10
CA LEU A 313 -12.26 0.11 -24.34
C LEU A 313 -12.24 -0.40 -25.78
N SER A 314 -13.40 -0.57 -26.43
CA SER A 314 -13.44 -0.93 -27.85
C SER A 314 -12.90 0.21 -28.73
N ALA A 315 -13.20 1.48 -28.39
CA ALA A 315 -12.63 2.64 -29.07
C ALA A 315 -11.10 2.70 -28.90
N LEU A 316 -10.60 2.41 -27.69
CA LEU A 316 -9.17 2.29 -27.43
C LEU A 316 -8.53 1.21 -28.31
N LEU A 317 -9.09 0.01 -28.36
CA LEU A 317 -8.56 -1.07 -29.21
C LEU A 317 -8.53 -0.71 -30.68
N ALA A 318 -9.56 -0.03 -31.18
CA ALA A 318 -9.60 0.47 -32.55
C ALA A 318 -8.45 1.48 -32.82
N LYS A 319 -8.21 2.40 -31.88
CA LYS A 319 -7.09 3.35 -31.97
C LYS A 319 -5.75 2.62 -31.96
N LEU A 320 -5.54 1.62 -31.07
CA LEU A 320 -4.32 0.83 -31.02
C LEU A 320 -4.08 0.07 -32.34
N VAL A 321 -5.12 -0.51 -32.94
CA VAL A 321 -5.01 -1.14 -34.27
C VAL A 321 -4.55 -0.16 -35.35
N LEU A 322 -5.06 1.08 -35.32
CA LEU A 322 -4.64 2.11 -36.26
C LEU A 322 -3.17 2.53 -36.04
N LEU A 323 -2.79 2.76 -34.79
CA LEU A 323 -1.42 3.13 -34.40
C LEU A 323 -0.41 2.04 -34.73
N GLY A 324 -0.77 0.77 -34.67
CA GLY A 324 0.10 -0.35 -34.98
C GLY A 324 0.39 -0.54 -36.51
N LYS A 325 -0.28 0.19 -37.42
CA LYS A 325 -0.05 0.04 -38.86
C LYS A 325 1.43 0.20 -39.28
N PRO A 326 2.18 1.23 -38.82
CA PRO A 326 3.59 1.36 -39.18
C PRO A 326 4.46 0.17 -38.72
N LEU A 327 4.18 -0.36 -37.54
CA LEU A 327 4.93 -1.53 -37.00
C LEU A 327 4.74 -2.76 -37.90
N ARG A 328 3.54 -3.00 -38.36
CA ARG A 328 3.22 -4.12 -39.24
C ARG A 328 3.85 -3.97 -40.63
N GLN A 329 3.86 -2.78 -41.18
CA GLN A 329 4.52 -2.47 -42.45
C GLN A 329 6.05 -2.69 -42.38
N GLN A 330 6.68 -2.25 -41.29
CA GLN A 330 8.13 -2.47 -41.06
C GLN A 330 8.47 -3.94 -40.86
N ALA A 331 7.59 -4.71 -40.20
CA ALA A 331 7.77 -6.16 -40.04
C ALA A 331 7.69 -6.91 -41.37
N GLN A 332 6.82 -6.48 -42.30
CA GLN A 332 6.68 -7.06 -43.64
C GLN A 332 7.81 -6.64 -44.58
N ALA A 333 8.44 -5.50 -44.38
CA ALA A 333 9.53 -4.98 -45.23
C ALA A 333 10.91 -5.57 -44.90
N LYS A 334 11.08 -6.32 -43.81
CA LYS A 334 12.31 -7.05 -43.50
C LYS A 334 12.34 -8.36 -44.29
N PRO A 335 13.19 -8.51 -45.34
CA PRO A 335 13.30 -9.76 -46.09
C PRO A 335 13.79 -10.87 -45.19
N THR A 336 13.09 -12.00 -45.21
CA THR A 336 13.52 -13.27 -44.63
C THR A 336 14.89 -13.60 -45.21
N LYS A 337 15.97 -13.40 -44.45
CA LYS A 337 17.27 -14.01 -44.81
C LYS A 337 17.10 -15.51 -44.68
N VAL A 338 16.75 -16.14 -45.80
CA VAL A 338 16.89 -17.58 -46.00
C VAL A 338 18.38 -17.90 -45.88
N LYS A 339 18.69 -18.71 -44.90
CA LYS A 339 19.90 -19.55 -44.92
C LYS A 339 19.47 -21.00 -44.78
#